data_ee1c5e9d2422e2ac018dea3ea4215865
#
_entry.id   ee1c5e9d2422e2ac018dea3ea4215865
#
_cell.length_a   1.000
_cell.length_b   1.000
_cell.length_c   1.000
_cell.angle_alpha   90.00
_cell.angle_beta   90.00
_cell.angle_gamma   90.00
#
_symmetry.space_group_name_H-M   'P 1'
#
loop_
_entity.id
_entity.type
_entity.pdbx_description
1 polymer ?
#
loop_
_entity_poly.entity_id
_entity_poly.type
_entity_poly.pdbx_seq_one_letter_code
_entity_poly.pdbx_strand_id
1 'polypeptide(L)'
;EAKQEFPSFFRSQKARCKRLSLIANSIGAFFSLSSLSQEQVDEAYLISPVVDMERLIGNMMQWAGVTEQELAERQEIPTQFGETLSMQYLRYVREHPIVWQVPTRILYGEHDNLTSMQTISAFAGKTGAALTVMPGGEHWFHTEAQMQFLDRWLQTRPEAKV
;
A
#
# COMPACT_ATOMS: atom_id res chain seq x y z
N GLU A 1 -16.37 1.33 0.41
CA GLU A 1 -16.33 0.55 1.67
C GLU A 1 -15.17 0.99 2.57
N ALA A 2 -13.88 0.73 2.27
CA ALA A 2 -12.75 1.04 3.16
C ALA A 2 -12.74 2.49 3.67
N LYS A 3 -13.04 3.47 2.83
CA LYS A 3 -13.15 4.89 3.24
C LYS A 3 -14.28 5.19 4.23
N GLN A 4 -15.27 4.32 4.34
CA GLN A 4 -16.39 4.47 5.28
C GLN A 4 -16.14 3.69 6.56
N GLU A 5 -15.62 2.48 6.42
CA GLU A 5 -15.47 1.51 7.53
C GLU A 5 -14.21 1.76 8.35
N PHE A 6 -13.04 1.95 7.70
CA PHE A 6 -11.77 2.09 8.40
C PHE A 6 -11.73 3.29 9.35
N PRO A 7 -12.16 4.52 8.95
CA PRO A 7 -12.15 5.65 9.86
C PRO A 7 -12.98 5.43 11.11
N SER A 8 -14.19 4.87 10.98
CA SER A 8 -15.06 4.61 12.12
C SER A 8 -14.47 3.56 13.07
N PHE A 9 -13.90 2.49 12.53
CA PHE A 9 -13.22 1.46 13.29
C PHE A 9 -12.00 2.05 14.03
N PHE A 10 -11.13 2.78 13.34
CA PHE A 10 -9.93 3.37 13.94
C PHE A 10 -10.26 4.37 15.05
N ARG A 11 -11.26 5.23 14.87
CA ARG A 11 -11.73 6.14 15.91
C ARG A 11 -12.22 5.39 17.15
N SER A 12 -12.95 4.30 16.97
CA SER A 12 -13.41 3.46 18.07
C SER A 12 -12.26 2.80 18.84
N GLN A 13 -11.21 2.37 18.15
CA GLN A 13 -10.01 1.80 18.77
C GLN A 13 -9.19 2.89 19.49
N LYS A 14 -9.00 4.06 18.87
CA LYS A 14 -8.25 5.17 19.46
C LYS A 14 -8.89 5.67 20.75
N ALA A 15 -10.21 5.64 20.87
CA ALA A 15 -10.92 5.97 22.12
C ALA A 15 -10.58 5.01 23.28
N ARG A 16 -10.08 3.80 22.98
CA ARG A 16 -9.76 2.74 23.95
C ARG A 16 -8.25 2.58 24.20
N CYS A 17 -7.42 3.11 23.32
CA CYS A 17 -5.97 2.91 23.32
C CYS A 17 -5.23 4.25 23.33
N LYS A 18 -4.17 4.36 24.15
CA LYS A 18 -3.29 5.55 24.16
C LYS A 18 -2.48 5.65 22.85
N ARG A 19 -2.07 4.53 22.28
CA ARG A 19 -1.29 4.43 21.06
C ARG A 19 -1.92 3.43 20.11
N LEU A 20 -1.99 3.80 18.83
CA LEU A 20 -2.57 2.98 17.78
C LEU A 20 -1.58 2.89 16.63
N SER A 21 -1.05 1.69 16.39
CA SER A 21 -0.15 1.39 15.28
C SER A 21 -0.92 0.67 14.17
N LEU A 22 -0.64 1.04 12.92
CA LEU A 22 -1.17 0.38 11.73
C LEU A 22 -0.12 -0.60 11.20
N ILE A 23 -0.52 -1.85 10.93
CA ILE A 23 0.25 -2.77 10.10
C ILE A 23 -0.61 -3.08 8.87
N ALA A 24 -0.07 -2.86 7.68
CA ALA A 24 -0.80 -3.10 6.44
C ALA A 24 0.11 -3.72 5.38
N ASN A 25 -0.45 -4.64 4.58
CA ASN A 25 0.27 -5.37 3.55
C ASN A 25 -0.36 -5.14 2.18
N SER A 26 0.47 -5.07 1.13
CA SER A 26 0.05 -5.07 -0.27
C SER A 26 -1.05 -4.04 -0.57
N ILE A 27 -2.16 -4.44 -1.17
CA ILE A 27 -3.32 -3.59 -1.48
C ILE A 27 -4.02 -3.06 -0.22
N GLY A 28 -3.92 -3.79 0.92
CA GLY A 28 -4.42 -3.32 2.21
C GLY A 28 -3.72 -2.05 2.68
N ALA A 29 -2.44 -1.87 2.31
CA ALA A 29 -1.72 -0.63 2.56
C ALA A 29 -2.34 0.54 1.78
N PHE A 30 -2.67 0.35 0.49
CA PHE A 30 -3.33 1.39 -0.31
C PHE A 30 -4.67 1.84 0.31
N PHE A 31 -5.52 0.88 0.69
CA PHE A 31 -6.80 1.19 1.31
C PHE A 31 -6.64 1.90 2.65
N SER A 32 -5.65 1.51 3.45
CA SER A 32 -5.33 2.16 4.72
C SER A 32 -4.84 3.60 4.50
N LEU A 33 -3.86 3.79 3.63
CA LEU A 33 -3.30 5.10 3.30
C LEU A 33 -4.35 6.08 2.75
N SER A 34 -5.24 5.59 1.88
CA SER A 34 -6.30 6.41 1.28
C SER A 34 -7.46 6.72 2.22
N SER A 35 -7.68 5.89 3.26
CA SER A 35 -8.84 6.00 4.15
C SER A 35 -8.51 6.66 5.49
N LEU A 36 -7.27 6.55 5.97
CA LEU A 36 -6.88 6.93 7.33
C LEU A 36 -6.02 8.20 7.38
N SER A 37 -5.86 8.92 6.28
CA SER A 37 -5.02 10.13 6.22
C SER A 37 -5.42 11.24 7.20
N GLN A 38 -6.68 11.24 7.66
CA GLN A 38 -7.22 12.21 8.60
C GLN A 38 -7.44 11.62 10.01
N GLU A 39 -7.11 10.34 10.20
CA GLU A 39 -7.33 9.64 11.46
C GLU A 39 -6.06 9.67 12.34
N GLN A 40 -6.28 9.51 13.65
CA GLN A 40 -5.17 9.51 14.61
C GLN A 40 -4.46 8.15 14.64
N VAL A 41 -3.57 7.92 13.68
CA VAL A 41 -2.63 6.79 13.67
C VAL A 41 -1.29 7.31 14.15
N ASP A 42 -0.68 6.65 15.14
CA ASP A 42 0.57 7.12 15.75
C ASP A 42 1.80 6.67 14.95
N GLU A 43 1.73 5.51 14.29
CA GLU A 43 2.78 4.97 13.42
C GLU A 43 2.21 3.93 12.46
N ALA A 44 2.89 3.71 11.34
CA ALA A 44 2.52 2.71 10.35
C ALA A 44 3.70 1.82 9.94
N TYR A 45 3.41 0.54 9.73
CA TYR A 45 4.31 -0.48 9.23
C TYR A 45 3.69 -1.05 7.96
N LEU A 46 4.31 -0.79 6.81
CA LEU A 46 3.81 -1.20 5.51
C LEU A 46 4.71 -2.30 4.94
N ILE A 47 4.12 -3.42 4.56
CA ILE A 47 4.81 -4.60 4.04
C ILE A 47 4.45 -4.75 2.57
N SER A 48 5.43 -4.70 1.67
CA SER A 48 5.23 -4.74 0.20
C SER A 48 4.04 -3.88 -0.25
N PRO A 49 3.96 -2.59 0.15
CA PRO A 49 2.74 -1.83 -0.02
C PRO A 49 2.48 -1.44 -1.46
N VAL A 50 1.23 -1.52 -1.90
CA VAL A 50 0.76 -0.78 -3.07
C VAL A 50 0.58 0.68 -2.66
N VAL A 51 1.40 1.57 -3.22
CA VAL A 51 1.39 3.02 -2.91
C VAL A 51 1.00 3.88 -4.10
N ASP A 52 0.87 3.27 -5.27
CA ASP A 52 0.47 3.92 -6.53
C ASP A 52 -0.51 3.00 -7.27
N MET A 53 -1.79 3.19 -6.98
CA MET A 53 -2.86 2.36 -7.56
C MET A 53 -3.09 2.68 -9.04
N GLU A 54 -2.87 3.92 -9.46
CA GLU A 54 -2.99 4.27 -10.89
C GLU A 54 -1.97 3.48 -11.71
N ARG A 55 -0.72 3.45 -11.24
CA ARG A 55 0.34 2.67 -11.89
C ARG A 55 0.03 1.18 -11.88
N LEU A 56 -0.48 0.64 -10.77
CA LEU A 56 -0.88 -0.77 -10.70
C LEU A 56 -1.97 -1.09 -11.72
N ILE A 57 -3.01 -0.26 -11.80
CA ILE A 57 -4.08 -0.43 -12.81
C ILE A 57 -3.49 -0.37 -14.22
N GLY A 58 -2.57 0.57 -14.50
CA GLY A 58 -1.86 0.67 -15.78
C GLY A 58 -1.08 -0.61 -16.13
N ASN A 59 -0.38 -1.20 -15.16
CA ASN A 59 0.30 -2.49 -15.33
C ASN A 59 -0.72 -3.62 -15.62
N MET A 60 -1.82 -3.66 -14.88
CA MET A 60 -2.89 -4.64 -15.10
C MET A 60 -3.52 -4.52 -16.49
N MET A 61 -3.72 -3.29 -16.98
CA MET A 61 -4.18 -3.04 -18.36
C MET A 61 -3.17 -3.58 -19.37
N GLN A 62 -1.88 -3.34 -19.16
CA GLN A 62 -0.81 -3.85 -20.01
C GLN A 62 -0.78 -5.39 -20.01
N TRP A 63 -0.88 -6.04 -18.87
CA TRP A 63 -0.92 -7.51 -18.76
C TRP A 63 -2.15 -8.11 -19.44
N ALA A 64 -3.28 -7.41 -19.41
CA ALA A 64 -4.52 -7.82 -20.08
C ALA A 64 -4.54 -7.47 -21.58
N GLY A 65 -3.57 -6.71 -22.09
CA GLY A 65 -3.58 -6.19 -23.47
C GLY A 65 -4.71 -5.19 -23.73
N VAL A 66 -5.12 -4.44 -22.71
CA VAL A 66 -6.22 -3.47 -22.74
C VAL A 66 -5.67 -2.05 -22.80
N THR A 67 -6.17 -1.23 -23.72
CA THR A 67 -5.87 0.19 -23.80
C THR A 67 -6.82 1.01 -22.91
N GLU A 68 -6.38 2.22 -22.51
CA GLU A 68 -7.27 3.12 -21.75
C GLU A 68 -8.49 3.54 -22.56
N GLN A 69 -8.36 3.65 -23.89
CA GLN A 69 -9.49 3.94 -24.76
C GLN A 69 -10.53 2.81 -24.71
N GLU A 70 -10.11 1.56 -24.83
CA GLU A 70 -11.02 0.40 -24.71
C GLU A 70 -11.69 0.33 -23.34
N LEU A 71 -10.93 0.63 -22.27
CA LEU A 71 -11.50 0.68 -20.94
C LEU A 71 -12.52 1.83 -20.80
N ALA A 72 -12.26 2.98 -21.43
CA ALA A 72 -13.19 4.12 -21.45
C ALA A 72 -14.48 3.82 -22.21
N GLU A 73 -14.40 3.06 -23.30
CA GLU A 73 -15.57 2.66 -24.10
C GLU A 73 -16.41 1.58 -23.37
N ARG A 74 -15.76 0.59 -22.78
CA ARG A 74 -16.43 -0.57 -22.15
C ARG A 74 -16.78 -0.34 -20.67
N GLN A 75 -16.17 0.63 -20.01
CA GLN A 75 -16.29 0.99 -18.61
C GLN A 75 -15.75 -0.08 -17.65
N GLU A 76 -16.01 -1.35 -17.87
CA GLU A 76 -15.52 -2.48 -17.08
C GLU A 76 -15.04 -3.60 -18.00
N ILE A 77 -13.86 -4.16 -17.68
CA ILE A 77 -13.26 -5.25 -18.45
C ILE A 77 -12.75 -6.32 -17.46
N PRO A 78 -13.40 -7.50 -17.39
CA PRO A 78 -12.89 -8.62 -16.62
C PRO A 78 -11.58 -9.13 -17.25
N THR A 79 -10.59 -9.43 -16.40
CA THR A 79 -9.29 -9.93 -16.83
C THR A 79 -9.17 -11.44 -16.61
N GLN A 80 -8.20 -12.07 -17.29
CA GLN A 80 -7.93 -13.50 -17.14
C GLN A 80 -7.32 -13.87 -15.79
N PHE A 81 -6.77 -12.89 -15.04
CA PHE A 81 -6.20 -13.10 -13.71
C PHE A 81 -7.19 -12.80 -12.56
N GLY A 82 -8.50 -12.70 -12.88
CA GLY A 82 -9.58 -12.67 -11.89
C GLY A 82 -10.01 -11.29 -11.42
N GLU A 83 -9.28 -10.22 -11.78
CA GLU A 83 -9.66 -8.85 -11.43
C GLU A 83 -10.47 -8.20 -12.56
N THR A 84 -11.31 -7.23 -12.22
CA THR A 84 -12.03 -6.42 -13.22
C THR A 84 -11.44 -5.02 -13.28
N LEU A 85 -10.94 -4.63 -14.45
CA LEU A 85 -10.54 -3.25 -14.71
C LEU A 85 -11.78 -2.37 -14.75
N SER A 86 -11.76 -1.22 -14.08
CA SER A 86 -12.87 -0.27 -14.02
C SER A 86 -12.38 1.14 -14.34
N MET A 87 -12.95 1.77 -15.36
CA MET A 87 -12.67 3.16 -15.70
C MET A 87 -13.10 4.12 -14.60
N GLN A 88 -14.20 3.83 -13.92
CA GLN A 88 -14.65 4.62 -12.79
C GLN A 88 -13.62 4.59 -11.66
N TYR A 89 -13.06 3.42 -11.37
CA TYR A 89 -12.05 3.29 -10.32
C TYR A 89 -10.73 3.95 -10.71
N LEU A 90 -10.30 3.85 -11.96
CA LEU A 90 -9.11 4.55 -12.48
C LEU A 90 -9.24 6.08 -12.33
N ARG A 91 -10.40 6.65 -12.71
CA ARG A 91 -10.67 8.07 -12.50
C ARG A 91 -10.66 8.45 -11.03
N TYR A 92 -11.30 7.63 -10.20
CA TYR A 92 -11.35 7.84 -8.77
C TYR A 92 -9.95 7.92 -8.13
N VAL A 93 -9.03 7.02 -8.47
CA VAL A 93 -7.67 7.04 -7.89
C VAL A 93 -6.85 8.23 -8.37
N ARG A 94 -7.06 8.70 -9.61
CA ARG A 94 -6.45 9.94 -10.14
C ARG A 94 -6.89 11.18 -9.40
N GLU A 95 -8.18 11.26 -9.07
CA GLU A 95 -8.79 12.40 -8.36
C GLU A 95 -8.50 12.39 -6.86
N HIS A 96 -8.10 11.25 -6.30
CA HIS A 96 -7.87 11.06 -4.87
C HIS A 96 -6.45 10.55 -4.57
N PRO A 97 -5.41 11.33 -4.82
CA PRO A 97 -4.04 10.94 -4.53
C PRO A 97 -3.85 10.68 -3.02
N ILE A 98 -2.94 9.76 -2.71
CA ILE A 98 -2.57 9.50 -1.31
C ILE A 98 -1.88 10.74 -0.73
N VAL A 99 -2.41 11.22 0.41
CA VAL A 99 -1.78 12.21 1.28
C VAL A 99 -1.52 11.53 2.62
N TRP A 100 -0.23 11.36 2.98
CA TRP A 100 0.16 10.61 4.17
C TRP A 100 1.29 11.30 4.91
N GLN A 101 1.13 11.49 6.23
CA GLN A 101 2.08 12.21 7.09
C GLN A 101 2.40 11.44 8.38
N VAL A 102 1.82 10.25 8.55
CA VAL A 102 2.08 9.42 9.74
C VAL A 102 3.51 8.86 9.67
N PRO A 103 4.28 8.86 10.78
CA PRO A 103 5.57 8.20 10.86
C PRO A 103 5.45 6.75 10.36
N THR A 104 6.19 6.41 9.30
CA THR A 104 5.99 5.16 8.58
C THR A 104 7.31 4.42 8.36
N ARG A 105 7.27 3.12 8.52
CA ARG A 105 8.31 2.20 8.09
C ARG A 105 7.76 1.32 6.97
N ILE A 106 8.60 1.07 5.98
CA ILE A 106 8.27 0.21 4.82
C ILE A 106 9.26 -0.93 4.78
N LEU A 107 8.75 -2.15 4.69
CA LEU A 107 9.50 -3.33 4.30
C LEU A 107 9.15 -3.67 2.85
N TYR A 108 10.17 -3.80 2.01
CA TYR A 108 10.02 -4.05 0.58
C TYR A 108 10.93 -5.21 0.14
N GLY A 109 10.41 -6.13 -0.66
CA GLY A 109 11.19 -7.20 -1.26
C GLY A 109 11.88 -6.73 -2.54
N GLU A 110 13.18 -6.99 -2.67
CA GLU A 110 13.97 -6.57 -3.84
C GLU A 110 13.36 -7.07 -5.17
N HIS A 111 12.74 -8.26 -5.15
CA HIS A 111 12.11 -8.90 -6.31
C HIS A 111 10.58 -8.72 -6.32
N ASP A 112 10.07 -7.67 -5.68
CA ASP A 112 8.64 -7.34 -5.75
C ASP A 112 8.22 -7.08 -7.21
N ASN A 113 7.20 -7.81 -7.67
CA ASN A 113 6.72 -7.78 -9.05
C ASN A 113 5.44 -6.92 -9.24
N LEU A 114 4.88 -6.38 -8.16
CA LEU A 114 3.68 -5.52 -8.23
C LEU A 114 4.02 -4.03 -8.13
N THR A 115 4.94 -3.67 -7.23
CA THR A 115 5.39 -2.29 -7.03
C THR A 115 6.88 -2.20 -7.36
N SER A 116 7.27 -1.31 -8.26
CA SER A 116 8.69 -1.15 -8.61
C SER A 116 9.47 -0.46 -7.48
N MET A 117 10.80 -0.74 -7.41
CA MET A 117 11.72 -0.05 -6.49
C MET A 117 11.65 1.48 -6.67
N GLN A 118 11.51 1.95 -7.90
CA GLN A 118 11.39 3.38 -8.19
C GLN A 118 10.13 3.98 -7.55
N THR A 119 8.98 3.29 -7.66
CA THR A 119 7.70 3.72 -7.10
C THR A 119 7.77 3.79 -5.58
N ILE A 120 8.31 2.73 -4.94
CA ILE A 120 8.38 2.68 -3.48
C ILE A 120 9.37 3.70 -2.91
N SER A 121 10.51 3.90 -3.58
CA SER A 121 11.51 4.91 -3.18
C SER A 121 10.97 6.33 -3.31
N ALA A 122 10.22 6.62 -4.38
CA ALA A 122 9.58 7.92 -4.57
C ALA A 122 8.54 8.20 -3.48
N PHE A 123 7.73 7.19 -3.13
CA PHE A 123 6.76 7.31 -2.03
C PHE A 123 7.47 7.52 -0.68
N ALA A 124 8.50 6.74 -0.38
CA ALA A 124 9.27 6.88 0.85
C ALA A 124 9.91 8.28 0.96
N GLY A 125 10.50 8.78 -0.12
CA GLY A 125 11.07 10.14 -0.16
C GLY A 125 10.03 11.24 0.03
N LYS A 126 8.85 11.09 -0.58
CA LYS A 126 7.74 12.06 -0.45
C LYS A 126 7.15 12.11 0.95
N THR A 127 7.06 10.97 1.63
CA THR A 127 6.41 10.86 2.95
C THR A 127 7.38 10.88 4.13
N GLY A 128 8.70 10.81 3.87
CA GLY A 128 9.71 10.66 4.91
C GLY A 128 9.72 9.27 5.55
N ALA A 129 9.12 8.27 4.90
CA ALA A 129 9.07 6.91 5.43
C ALA A 129 10.46 6.23 5.40
N ALA A 130 10.76 5.47 6.46
CA ALA A 130 11.97 4.66 6.52
C ALA A 130 11.80 3.38 5.67
N LEU A 131 12.53 3.28 4.56
CA LEU A 131 12.50 2.13 3.66
C LEU A 131 13.57 1.10 4.05
N THR A 132 13.14 -0.15 4.25
CA THR A 132 14.00 -1.32 4.39
C THR A 132 13.77 -2.24 3.19
N VAL A 133 14.84 -2.59 2.49
CA VAL A 133 14.79 -3.53 1.38
C VAL A 133 15.35 -4.87 1.84
N MET A 134 14.59 -5.95 1.66
CA MET A 134 15.09 -7.30 1.87
C MET A 134 15.75 -7.81 0.59
N PRO A 135 17.07 -8.08 0.56
CA PRO A 135 17.73 -8.70 -0.59
C PRO A 135 17.12 -10.05 -0.92
N GLY A 136 16.79 -10.27 -2.20
CA GLY A 136 16.13 -11.49 -2.67
C GLY A 136 14.71 -11.70 -2.17
N GLY A 137 14.14 -10.72 -1.45
CA GLY A 137 12.74 -10.78 -0.98
C GLY A 137 11.75 -10.60 -2.13
N GLU A 138 10.63 -11.29 -2.06
CA GLU A 138 9.52 -11.22 -3.03
C GLU A 138 8.39 -10.37 -2.48
N HIS A 139 7.36 -10.09 -3.30
CA HIS A 139 6.16 -9.40 -2.84
C HIS A 139 5.50 -10.13 -1.66
N TRP A 140 5.48 -11.45 -1.71
CA TRP A 140 5.00 -12.33 -0.65
C TRP A 140 6.14 -12.79 0.23
N PHE A 141 6.16 -12.34 1.47
CA PHE A 141 7.06 -12.82 2.49
C PHE A 141 6.59 -14.18 3.00
N HIS A 142 6.85 -15.26 2.27
CA HIS A 142 6.28 -16.59 2.52
C HIS A 142 7.31 -17.69 2.82
N THR A 143 8.57 -17.50 2.43
CA THR A 143 9.62 -18.46 2.79
C THR A 143 10.05 -18.27 4.24
N GLU A 144 10.64 -19.30 4.86
CA GLU A 144 11.10 -19.21 6.25
C GLU A 144 12.08 -18.04 6.45
N ALA A 145 13.02 -17.85 5.54
CA ALA A 145 13.97 -16.74 5.60
C ALA A 145 13.30 -15.37 5.51
N GLN A 146 12.30 -15.24 4.63
CA GLN A 146 11.53 -14.01 4.47
C GLN A 146 10.67 -13.72 5.71
N MET A 147 10.01 -14.72 6.26
CA MET A 147 9.22 -14.59 7.48
C MET A 147 10.10 -14.23 8.69
N GLN A 148 11.26 -14.85 8.85
CA GLN A 148 12.22 -14.49 9.89
C GLN A 148 12.75 -13.04 9.74
N PHE A 149 12.94 -12.59 8.49
CA PHE A 149 13.34 -11.20 8.23
C PHE A 149 12.23 -10.24 8.63
N LEU A 150 10.99 -10.51 8.23
CA LEU A 150 9.80 -9.74 8.58
C LEU A 150 9.63 -9.65 10.11
N ASP A 151 9.74 -10.77 10.81
CA ASP A 151 9.61 -10.80 12.28
C ASP A 151 10.68 -9.91 12.97
N ARG A 152 11.94 -10.02 12.55
CA ARG A 152 13.01 -9.16 13.07
C ARG A 152 12.74 -7.70 12.77
N TRP A 153 12.29 -7.39 11.56
CA TRP A 153 11.98 -6.01 11.15
C TRP A 153 10.82 -5.42 11.97
N LEU A 154 9.77 -6.18 12.26
CA LEU A 154 8.67 -5.75 13.12
C LEU A 154 9.10 -5.53 14.58
N GLN A 155 10.03 -6.34 15.09
CA GLN A 155 10.55 -6.23 16.45
C GLN A 155 11.52 -5.06 16.63
N THR A 156 12.18 -4.61 15.57
CA THR A 156 13.12 -3.48 15.61
C THR A 156 12.33 -2.19 15.77
N ARG A 157 12.27 -1.64 16.96
CA ARG A 157 11.71 -0.30 17.17
C ARG A 157 12.68 0.75 16.62
N PRO A 158 12.21 1.82 15.95
CA PRO A 158 13.07 2.95 15.68
C PRO A 158 13.56 3.49 17.02
N GLU A 159 14.87 3.72 17.15
CA GLU A 159 15.40 4.50 18.25
C GLU A 159 14.66 5.84 18.25
N ALA A 160 14.05 6.20 19.39
CA ALA A 160 13.44 7.50 19.53
C ALA A 160 14.56 8.52 19.31
N LYS A 161 14.44 9.31 18.23
CA LYS A 161 15.31 10.48 18.08
C LYS A 161 15.04 11.38 19.28
N VAL A 162 16.01 11.41 20.21
CA VAL A 162 16.07 12.34 21.34
C VAL A 162 16.24 13.77 20.81
#